data_362c5a686678eda914827cc12d38cf31
#
_entry.id   362c5a686678eda914827cc12d38cf31
#
_cell.length_a   1.000
_cell.length_b   1.000
_cell.length_c   1.000
_cell.angle_alpha   90.00
_cell.angle_beta   90.00
_cell.angle_gamma   90.00
#
_symmetry.space_group_name_H-M   'P 1'
#
loop_
_entity.id
_entity.type
_entity.pdbx_description
1 polymer ?
#
loop_
_entity_poly.entity_id
_entity_poly.type
_entity_poly.pdbx_seq_one_letter_code
_entity_poly.pdbx_strand_id
1 'polypeptide(L)'
;VCALIYVFVRERLNLLIGIWFVFLLINMVTTPLNEAHGGATLFALPQPNFFQDMLKPLHIDNAAFLALTMGGIILSLLSTKYAKADNKVKLVFVLLTALVLFAAGYISRQYWILSKLTATLPWIFYVSAIATLVYAFFYWLGEKGWTGWFAIIRPAGTATLTTYLVPYVLYAVRDLTGFRLPGFLTTGIMGILSCIGFSLIVVWITGLLGKVHIKLKI
;
A
#
# COMPACT_ATOMS: atom_id res chain seq x y z
N VAL A 1 -9.27 -12.33 1.27
CA VAL A 1 -10.48 -11.74 1.89
C VAL A 1 -11.04 -10.64 0.99
N CYS A 2 -10.34 -9.51 0.74
CA CYS A 2 -10.89 -8.40 -0.06
C CYS A 2 -11.34 -8.79 -1.48
N ALA A 3 -10.61 -9.67 -2.17
CA ALA A 3 -11.00 -10.17 -3.47
C ALA A 3 -12.32 -10.95 -3.43
N LEU A 4 -12.50 -11.82 -2.41
CA LEU A 4 -13.76 -12.53 -2.19
C LEU A 4 -14.91 -11.56 -1.91
N ILE A 5 -14.71 -10.61 -1.01
CA ILE A 5 -15.71 -9.57 -0.73
C ILE A 5 -16.10 -8.85 -2.02
N TYR A 6 -15.12 -8.48 -2.85
CA TYR A 6 -15.39 -7.80 -4.11
C TYR A 6 -16.20 -8.66 -5.07
N VAL A 7 -15.94 -9.96 -5.18
CA VAL A 7 -16.69 -10.88 -6.02
C VAL A 7 -18.17 -10.96 -5.59
N PHE A 8 -18.45 -10.97 -4.28
CA PHE A 8 -19.82 -11.02 -3.75
C PHE A 8 -20.55 -9.67 -3.82
N VAL A 9 -19.86 -8.59 -3.50
CA VAL A 9 -20.44 -7.24 -3.44
C VAL A 9 -20.44 -6.57 -4.82
N ARG A 10 -19.49 -6.95 -5.68
CA ARG A 10 -19.26 -6.37 -7.02
C ARG A 10 -19.13 -4.84 -6.98
N GLU A 11 -19.89 -4.16 -7.84
CA GLU A 11 -19.82 -2.70 -8.03
C GLU A 11 -20.70 -1.91 -7.03
N ARG A 12 -21.24 -2.54 -5.99
CA ARG A 12 -22.04 -1.84 -4.97
C ARG A 12 -21.15 -0.99 -4.06
N LEU A 13 -20.78 0.18 -4.58
CA LEU A 13 -19.83 1.10 -3.94
C LEU A 13 -20.19 1.41 -2.48
N ASN A 14 -21.46 1.64 -2.18
CA ASN A 14 -21.90 1.98 -0.81
C ASN A 14 -21.60 0.84 0.19
N LEU A 15 -21.76 -0.42 -0.24
CA LEU A 15 -21.42 -1.58 0.60
C LEU A 15 -19.90 -1.70 0.79
N LEU A 16 -19.10 -1.48 -0.27
CA LEU A 16 -17.65 -1.50 -0.19
C LEU A 16 -17.13 -0.40 0.76
N ILE A 17 -17.70 0.80 0.69
CA ILE A 17 -17.38 1.89 1.62
C ILE A 17 -17.77 1.50 3.05
N GLY A 18 -18.94 0.91 3.27
CA GLY A 18 -19.36 0.43 4.58
C GLY A 18 -18.40 -0.61 5.16
N ILE A 19 -17.98 -1.61 4.35
CA ILE A 19 -16.99 -2.62 4.76
C ILE A 19 -15.64 -1.99 5.05
N TRP A 20 -15.22 -1.00 4.26
CA TRP A 20 -13.99 -0.25 4.51
C TRP A 20 -14.01 0.45 5.86
N PHE A 21 -15.13 1.10 6.21
CA PHE A 21 -15.31 1.69 7.54
C PHE A 21 -15.27 0.65 8.66
N VAL A 22 -15.86 -0.53 8.46
CA VAL A 22 -15.75 -1.63 9.44
C VAL A 22 -14.30 -2.03 9.67
N PHE A 23 -13.49 -2.15 8.62
CA PHE A 23 -12.06 -2.44 8.77
C PHE A 23 -11.29 -1.34 9.50
N LEU A 24 -11.63 -0.07 9.26
CA LEU A 24 -11.05 1.05 10.01
C LEU A 24 -11.45 1.01 11.48
N LEU A 25 -12.72 0.67 11.80
CA LEU A 25 -13.19 0.51 13.17
C LEU A 25 -12.47 -0.63 13.89
N ILE A 26 -12.30 -1.78 13.24
CA ILE A 26 -11.53 -2.89 13.80
C ILE A 26 -10.10 -2.43 14.12
N ASN A 27 -9.44 -1.74 13.18
CA ASN A 27 -8.09 -1.23 13.41
C ASN A 27 -8.05 -0.21 14.56
N MET A 28 -9.00 0.72 14.61
CA MET A 28 -9.12 1.73 15.67
C MET A 28 -9.20 1.11 17.06
N VAL A 29 -9.92 0.00 17.18
CA VAL A 29 -10.18 -0.70 18.44
C VAL A 29 -9.01 -1.57 18.87
N THR A 30 -8.32 -2.19 17.90
CA THR A 30 -7.25 -3.19 18.16
C THR A 30 -5.85 -2.60 18.23
N THR A 31 -5.66 -1.35 17.79
CA THR A 31 -4.34 -0.70 17.84
C THR A 31 -4.15 0.14 19.10
N PRO A 32 -2.91 0.20 19.65
CA PRO A 32 -2.63 0.92 20.88
C PRO A 32 -2.75 2.44 20.69
N LEU A 33 -3.33 3.09 21.68
CA LEU A 33 -3.30 4.54 21.81
C LEU A 33 -1.88 5.03 22.10
N ASN A 34 -1.63 6.31 21.91
CA ASN A 34 -0.37 6.91 22.32
C ASN A 34 -0.27 6.97 23.86
N GLU A 35 0.95 7.16 24.39
CA GLU A 35 1.21 7.20 25.83
C GLU A 35 0.41 8.29 26.55
N ALA A 36 0.17 9.43 25.89
CA ALA A 36 -0.64 10.52 26.44
C ALA A 36 -2.10 10.11 26.70
N HIS A 37 -2.59 9.05 26.04
CA HIS A 37 -3.93 8.49 26.19
C HIS A 37 -3.91 7.08 26.82
N GLY A 38 -2.87 6.76 27.57
CA GLY A 38 -2.78 5.53 28.37
C GLY A 38 -2.10 4.35 27.70
N GLY A 39 -1.66 4.44 26.44
CA GLY A 39 -0.87 3.42 25.75
C GLY A 39 -1.56 2.07 25.49
N ALA A 40 -2.77 1.87 26.02
CA ALA A 40 -3.55 0.64 25.89
C ALA A 40 -4.43 0.67 24.63
N THR A 41 -4.90 -0.50 24.21
CA THR A 41 -5.95 -0.60 23.19
C THR A 41 -7.30 -0.18 23.76
N LEU A 42 -8.20 0.38 22.94
CA LEU A 42 -9.54 0.80 23.38
C LEU A 42 -10.33 -0.36 23.99
N PHE A 43 -10.12 -1.57 23.49
CA PHE A 43 -10.64 -2.80 24.06
C PHE A 43 -9.48 -3.74 24.33
N ALA A 44 -9.04 -3.81 25.58
CA ALA A 44 -8.11 -4.84 26.03
C ALA A 44 -8.84 -6.18 26.09
N LEU A 45 -8.81 -6.92 25.00
CA LEU A 45 -9.30 -8.29 24.99
C LEU A 45 -8.31 -9.15 25.81
N PRO A 46 -8.80 -9.91 26.81
CA PRO A 46 -7.92 -10.80 27.60
C PRO A 46 -7.22 -11.79 26.68
N GLN A 47 -5.91 -11.90 26.81
CA GLN A 47 -5.07 -12.88 26.08
C GLN A 47 -5.01 -14.19 26.87
N PRO A 48 -5.03 -15.37 26.21
CA PRO A 48 -5.27 -15.60 24.79
C PRO A 48 -6.77 -15.52 24.44
N ASN A 49 -7.10 -14.94 23.30
CA ASN A 49 -8.48 -14.82 22.84
C ASN A 49 -8.71 -15.74 21.64
N PHE A 50 -9.61 -16.71 21.78
CA PHE A 50 -9.98 -17.65 20.72
C PHE A 50 -10.35 -16.97 19.41
N PHE A 51 -11.08 -15.83 19.47
CA PHE A 51 -11.46 -15.08 18.27
C PHE A 51 -10.29 -14.42 17.56
N GLN A 52 -9.32 -13.89 18.31
CA GLN A 52 -8.10 -13.34 17.71
C GLN A 52 -7.28 -14.42 17.01
N ASP A 53 -7.11 -15.59 17.64
CA ASP A 53 -6.36 -16.70 17.06
C ASP A 53 -7.07 -17.26 15.81
N MET A 54 -8.40 -17.29 15.79
CA MET A 54 -9.19 -17.69 14.63
C MET A 54 -9.09 -16.65 13.48
N LEU A 55 -8.98 -15.36 13.80
CA LEU A 55 -8.96 -14.28 12.81
C LEU A 55 -7.54 -13.95 12.30
N LYS A 56 -6.49 -14.32 13.04
CA LYS A 56 -5.08 -14.12 12.63
C LYS A 56 -4.76 -14.62 11.23
N PRO A 57 -5.12 -15.88 10.83
CA PRO A 57 -4.82 -16.38 9.49
C PRO A 57 -5.46 -15.56 8.37
N LEU A 58 -6.56 -14.88 8.66
CA LEU A 58 -7.27 -14.01 7.72
C LEU A 58 -6.76 -12.56 7.75
N HIS A 59 -5.82 -12.25 8.64
CA HIS A 59 -5.33 -10.87 8.90
C HIS A 59 -6.45 -9.87 9.21
N ILE A 60 -7.53 -10.34 9.87
CA ILE A 60 -8.65 -9.51 10.30
C ILE A 60 -8.40 -8.94 11.71
N ASP A 61 -7.48 -9.55 12.45
CA ASP A 61 -7.08 -9.15 13.80
C ASP A 61 -6.76 -7.65 13.95
N ASN A 62 -6.11 -7.08 12.93
CA ASN A 62 -5.80 -5.65 12.86
C ASN A 62 -6.54 -4.94 11.71
N ALA A 63 -6.96 -5.66 10.70
CA ALA A 63 -7.66 -5.20 9.49
C ALA A 63 -6.95 -4.09 8.67
N ALA A 64 -5.73 -3.67 9.02
CA ALA A 64 -5.03 -2.56 8.36
C ALA A 64 -4.81 -2.80 6.86
N PHE A 65 -4.25 -3.95 6.51
CA PHE A 65 -4.01 -4.31 5.10
C PHE A 65 -5.31 -4.52 4.33
N LEU A 66 -6.36 -4.98 5.00
CA LEU A 66 -7.70 -5.10 4.42
C LEU A 66 -8.28 -3.72 4.12
N ALA A 67 -8.12 -2.76 5.04
CA ALA A 67 -8.54 -1.37 4.84
C ALA A 67 -7.78 -0.71 3.67
N LEU A 68 -6.45 -0.89 3.58
CA LEU A 68 -5.64 -0.37 2.46
C LEU A 68 -6.08 -0.97 1.11
N THR A 69 -6.24 -2.29 1.05
CA THR A 69 -6.66 -2.99 -0.17
C THR A 69 -8.06 -2.56 -0.60
N MET A 70 -9.00 -2.47 0.35
CA MET A 70 -10.37 -2.05 0.07
C MET A 70 -10.42 -0.58 -0.38
N GLY A 71 -9.64 0.31 0.24
CA GLY A 71 -9.48 1.70 -0.19
C GLY A 71 -8.99 1.82 -1.63
N GLY A 72 -8.03 0.98 -2.04
CA GLY A 72 -7.56 0.90 -3.43
C GLY A 72 -8.64 0.43 -4.40
N ILE A 73 -9.43 -0.58 -4.03
CA ILE A 73 -10.58 -1.06 -4.83
C ILE A 73 -11.61 0.07 -5.01
N ILE A 74 -11.97 0.77 -3.93
CA ILE A 74 -12.92 1.89 -3.95
C ILE A 74 -12.41 3.00 -4.86
N LEU A 75 -11.15 3.40 -4.74
CA LEU A 75 -10.54 4.45 -5.58
C LEU A 75 -10.57 4.04 -7.06
N SER A 76 -10.25 2.79 -7.38
CA SER A 76 -10.30 2.25 -8.74
C SER A 76 -11.72 2.28 -9.32
N LEU A 77 -12.72 1.83 -8.55
CA LEU A 77 -14.12 1.85 -8.97
C LEU A 77 -14.65 3.28 -9.17
N LEU A 78 -14.30 4.20 -8.27
CA LEU A 78 -14.66 5.60 -8.44
C LEU A 78 -14.05 6.18 -9.71
N SER A 79 -12.78 5.90 -9.98
CA SER A 79 -12.09 6.35 -11.18
C SER A 79 -12.75 5.82 -12.46
N THR A 80 -13.19 4.56 -12.48
CA THR A 80 -13.88 3.95 -13.63
C THR A 80 -15.32 4.47 -13.77
N LYS A 81 -16.05 4.60 -12.66
CA LYS A 81 -17.42 5.13 -12.66
C LYS A 81 -17.48 6.56 -13.20
N TYR A 82 -16.53 7.39 -12.85
CA TYR A 82 -16.41 8.76 -13.33
C TYR A 82 -15.51 8.88 -14.57
N ALA A 83 -15.27 7.80 -15.31
CA ALA A 83 -14.43 7.81 -16.51
C ALA A 83 -14.89 8.80 -17.58
N LYS A 84 -16.19 9.08 -17.67
CA LYS A 84 -16.80 10.07 -18.60
C LYS A 84 -16.79 11.52 -18.10
N ALA A 85 -16.41 11.77 -16.83
CA ALA A 85 -16.33 13.13 -16.31
C ALA A 85 -15.11 13.87 -16.90
N ASP A 86 -15.14 15.20 -16.85
CA ASP A 86 -13.99 16.02 -17.24
C ASP A 86 -12.75 15.66 -16.40
N ASN A 87 -11.60 15.59 -17.05
CA ASN A 87 -10.33 15.22 -16.43
C ASN A 87 -9.93 16.14 -15.28
N LYS A 88 -10.29 17.44 -15.37
CA LYS A 88 -10.09 18.39 -14.28
C LYS A 88 -10.93 18.03 -13.05
N VAL A 89 -12.19 17.64 -13.25
CA VAL A 89 -13.10 17.25 -12.17
C VAL A 89 -12.58 16.01 -11.48
N LYS A 90 -12.11 15.00 -12.23
CA LYS A 90 -11.50 13.78 -11.67
C LYS A 90 -10.27 14.10 -10.83
N LEU A 91 -9.35 14.92 -11.38
CA LEU A 91 -8.14 15.28 -10.69
C LEU A 91 -8.43 16.00 -9.37
N VAL A 92 -9.35 16.98 -9.42
CA VAL A 92 -9.79 17.70 -8.22
C VAL A 92 -10.40 16.75 -7.19
N PHE A 93 -11.26 15.82 -7.61
CA PHE A 93 -11.86 14.82 -6.72
C PHE A 93 -10.80 13.95 -6.03
N VAL A 94 -9.82 13.46 -6.80
CA VAL A 94 -8.73 12.63 -6.26
C VAL A 94 -7.86 13.42 -5.28
N LEU A 95 -7.54 14.68 -5.60
CA LEU A 95 -6.78 15.56 -4.71
C LEU A 95 -7.54 15.89 -3.42
N LEU A 96 -8.85 16.15 -3.50
CA LEU A 96 -9.68 16.34 -2.33
C LEU A 96 -9.75 15.08 -1.46
N THR A 97 -9.86 13.91 -2.07
CA THR A 97 -9.82 12.62 -1.35
C THR A 97 -8.50 12.46 -0.61
N ALA A 98 -7.37 12.78 -1.25
CA ALA A 98 -6.05 12.73 -0.61
C ALA A 98 -5.96 13.71 0.57
N LEU A 99 -6.49 14.93 0.41
CA LEU A 99 -6.52 15.94 1.47
C LEU A 99 -7.35 15.48 2.67
N VAL A 100 -8.53 14.91 2.43
CA VAL A 100 -9.41 14.37 3.49
C VAL A 100 -8.72 13.23 4.24
N LEU A 101 -8.07 12.30 3.50
CA LEU A 101 -7.32 11.20 4.12
C LEU A 101 -6.12 11.73 4.93
N PHE A 102 -5.42 12.75 4.42
CA PHE A 102 -4.31 13.37 5.16
C PHE A 102 -4.79 14.05 6.45
N ALA A 103 -5.90 14.79 6.38
CA ALA A 103 -6.52 15.42 7.55
C ALA A 103 -6.98 14.37 8.58
N ALA A 104 -7.60 13.27 8.12
CA ALA A 104 -7.98 12.15 8.99
C ALA A 104 -6.75 11.51 9.66
N GLY A 105 -5.64 11.37 8.93
CA GLY A 105 -4.35 10.92 9.46
C GLY A 105 -3.79 11.86 10.52
N TYR A 106 -3.87 13.16 10.29
CA TYR A 106 -3.41 14.18 11.23
C TYR A 106 -4.24 14.19 12.53
N ILE A 107 -5.57 14.08 12.41
CA ILE A 107 -6.48 14.02 13.57
C ILE A 107 -6.25 12.72 14.34
N SER A 108 -6.22 11.58 13.66
CA SER A 108 -6.04 10.28 14.32
C SER A 108 -4.68 10.13 15.01
N ARG A 109 -3.63 10.79 14.50
CA ARG A 109 -2.29 10.79 15.11
C ARG A 109 -2.29 11.41 16.53
N GLN A 110 -3.26 12.22 16.88
CA GLN A 110 -3.36 12.78 18.23
C GLN A 110 -3.70 11.71 19.27
N TYR A 111 -4.41 10.66 18.86
CA TYR A 111 -4.89 9.59 19.74
C TYR A 111 -4.06 8.31 19.59
N TRP A 112 -3.64 7.93 18.39
CA TRP A 112 -2.89 6.71 18.11
C TRP A 112 -1.44 7.01 17.74
N ILE A 113 -0.54 6.12 18.14
CA ILE A 113 0.85 6.13 17.70
C ILE A 113 0.92 5.99 16.16
N LEU A 114 1.81 6.74 15.50
CA LEU A 114 2.12 6.53 14.09
C LEU A 114 3.13 5.38 13.98
N SER A 115 2.67 4.20 13.63
CA SER A 115 3.52 3.01 13.50
C SER A 115 3.16 2.16 12.28
N LYS A 116 4.17 1.83 11.48
CA LYS A 116 4.06 0.85 10.39
C LYS A 116 4.04 -0.58 10.95
N LEU A 117 4.79 -0.85 12.03
CA LEU A 117 4.93 -2.21 12.57
C LEU A 117 3.61 -2.71 13.14
N THR A 118 2.90 -1.87 13.85
CA THR A 118 1.56 -2.17 14.40
C THR A 118 0.44 -1.77 13.44
N ALA A 119 0.79 -1.20 12.28
CA ALA A 119 -0.13 -0.79 11.22
C ALA A 119 -1.35 -0.02 11.76
N THR A 120 -1.07 1.09 12.44
CA THR A 120 -2.07 1.90 13.16
C THR A 120 -2.93 2.76 12.24
N LEU A 121 -4.05 3.22 12.74
CA LEU A 121 -5.02 4.04 12.01
C LEU A 121 -4.40 5.27 11.32
N PRO A 122 -3.58 6.13 11.97
CA PRO A 122 -2.94 7.25 11.29
C PRO A 122 -1.99 6.80 10.18
N TRP A 123 -1.31 5.66 10.35
CA TRP A 123 -0.46 5.11 9.30
C TRP A 123 -1.27 4.71 8.05
N ILE A 124 -2.43 4.06 8.23
CA ILE A 124 -3.34 3.71 7.12
C ILE A 124 -3.75 4.96 6.35
N PHE A 125 -4.17 6.02 7.05
CA PHE A 125 -4.63 7.25 6.41
C PHE A 125 -3.50 7.97 5.66
N TYR A 126 -2.30 8.11 6.25
CA TYR A 126 -1.18 8.74 5.56
C TYR A 126 -0.72 7.95 4.34
N VAL A 127 -0.61 6.62 4.44
CA VAL A 127 -0.23 5.77 3.31
C VAL A 127 -1.28 5.86 2.20
N SER A 128 -2.57 5.84 2.55
CA SER A 128 -3.66 6.00 1.59
C SER A 128 -3.65 7.37 0.92
N ALA A 129 -3.38 8.45 1.68
CA ALA A 129 -3.28 9.81 1.15
C ALA A 129 -2.12 9.93 0.16
N ILE A 130 -0.93 9.44 0.53
CA ILE A 130 0.25 9.45 -0.34
C ILE A 130 0.00 8.61 -1.59
N ALA A 131 -0.56 7.41 -1.47
CA ALA A 131 -0.89 6.56 -2.60
C ALA A 131 -1.88 7.23 -3.56
N THR A 132 -2.88 7.93 -3.01
CA THR A 132 -3.87 8.70 -3.79
C THR A 132 -3.21 9.89 -4.51
N LEU A 133 -2.27 10.60 -3.88
CA LEU A 133 -1.50 11.67 -4.53
C LEU A 133 -0.61 11.13 -5.65
N VAL A 134 0.05 10.00 -5.43
CA VAL A 134 0.86 9.33 -6.46
C VAL A 134 -0.02 8.88 -7.62
N TYR A 135 -1.21 8.36 -7.34
CA TYR A 135 -2.20 8.03 -8.38
C TYR A 135 -2.61 9.28 -9.17
N ALA A 136 -2.93 10.40 -8.51
CA ALA A 136 -3.26 11.67 -9.16
C ALA A 136 -2.13 12.17 -10.08
N PHE A 137 -0.88 12.06 -9.59
CA PHE A 137 0.30 12.46 -10.36
C PHE A 137 0.48 11.62 -11.62
N PHE A 138 0.37 10.29 -11.53
CA PHE A 138 0.46 9.42 -12.70
C PHE A 138 -0.72 9.58 -13.65
N TYR A 139 -1.92 9.81 -13.13
CA TYR A 139 -3.08 10.13 -13.94
C TYR A 139 -2.83 11.42 -14.76
N TRP A 140 -2.35 12.48 -14.11
CA TRP A 140 -2.02 13.74 -14.75
C TRP A 140 -0.92 13.60 -15.82
N LEU A 141 0.14 12.83 -15.55
CA LEU A 141 1.19 12.53 -16.53
C LEU A 141 0.65 11.79 -17.76
N GLY A 142 -0.24 10.82 -17.55
CA GLY A 142 -0.91 10.09 -18.62
C GLY A 142 -1.75 11.02 -19.52
N GLU A 143 -2.52 11.95 -18.93
CA GLU A 143 -3.29 12.95 -19.65
C GLU A 143 -2.43 13.90 -20.51
N LYS A 144 -1.23 14.23 -20.03
CA LYS A 144 -0.25 15.04 -20.77
C LYS A 144 0.48 14.26 -21.87
N GLY A 145 0.27 12.95 -21.97
CA GLY A 145 0.99 12.10 -22.91
C GLY A 145 2.47 11.88 -22.57
N TRP A 146 2.90 12.27 -21.38
CA TRP A 146 4.28 12.12 -20.92
C TRP A 146 4.52 10.69 -20.40
N THR A 147 4.45 9.72 -21.30
CA THR A 147 4.49 8.29 -20.97
C THR A 147 5.80 7.60 -21.34
N GLY A 148 6.71 8.29 -22.06
CA GLY A 148 7.96 7.68 -22.58
C GLY A 148 8.86 7.09 -21.48
N TRP A 149 8.92 7.70 -20.29
CA TRP A 149 9.70 7.20 -19.17
C TRP A 149 9.18 5.87 -18.59
N PHE A 150 7.91 5.52 -18.82
CA PHE A 150 7.35 4.23 -18.45
C PHE A 150 8.05 3.05 -19.11
N ALA A 151 8.72 3.27 -20.25
CA ALA A 151 9.46 2.20 -20.93
C ALA A 151 10.51 1.56 -20.00
N ILE A 152 11.15 2.36 -19.12
CA ILE A 152 12.17 1.88 -18.18
C ILE A 152 11.55 0.95 -17.12
N ILE A 153 10.38 1.29 -16.58
CA ILE A 153 9.74 0.53 -15.49
C ILE A 153 8.68 -0.46 -16.00
N ARG A 154 8.40 -0.46 -17.30
CA ARG A 154 7.42 -1.37 -17.95
C ARG A 154 7.60 -2.85 -17.58
N PRO A 155 8.83 -3.40 -17.49
CA PRO A 155 9.02 -4.79 -17.08
C PRO A 155 8.43 -5.09 -15.71
N ALA A 156 8.57 -4.17 -14.74
CA ALA A 156 8.01 -4.31 -13.40
C ALA A 156 6.47 -4.34 -13.41
N GLY A 157 5.84 -3.50 -14.22
CA GLY A 157 4.39 -3.45 -14.35
C GLY A 157 3.77 -4.67 -15.06
N THR A 158 4.51 -5.28 -16.00
CA THR A 158 4.01 -6.43 -16.79
C THR A 158 4.32 -7.79 -16.19
N ALA A 159 5.25 -7.87 -15.23
CA ALA A 159 5.69 -9.09 -14.56
C ALA A 159 5.86 -8.82 -13.05
N THR A 160 4.80 -8.34 -12.42
CA THR A 160 4.81 -7.87 -11.02
C THR A 160 5.27 -8.93 -10.03
N LEU A 161 4.79 -10.18 -10.17
CA LEU A 161 5.20 -11.28 -9.30
C LEU A 161 6.69 -11.60 -9.46
N THR A 162 7.20 -11.65 -10.69
CA THR A 162 8.63 -11.86 -10.97
C THR A 162 9.45 -10.73 -10.34
N THR A 163 9.03 -9.47 -10.53
CA THR A 163 9.71 -8.30 -9.95
C THR A 163 9.73 -8.35 -8.43
N TYR A 164 8.67 -8.84 -7.80
CA TYR A 164 8.59 -9.00 -6.35
C TYR A 164 9.54 -10.10 -5.83
N LEU A 165 9.73 -11.18 -6.58
CA LEU A 165 10.58 -12.30 -6.16
C LEU A 165 12.08 -12.05 -6.39
N VAL A 166 12.45 -11.30 -7.43
CA VAL A 166 13.87 -11.01 -7.76
C VAL A 166 14.66 -10.46 -6.57
N PRO A 167 14.19 -9.49 -5.76
CA PRO A 167 14.91 -9.01 -4.59
C PRO A 167 15.24 -10.11 -3.58
N TYR A 168 14.32 -11.05 -3.34
CA TYR A 168 14.55 -12.15 -2.39
C TYR A 168 15.67 -13.08 -2.86
N VAL A 169 15.72 -13.37 -4.17
CA VAL A 169 16.82 -14.14 -4.77
C VAL A 169 18.15 -13.37 -4.61
N LEU A 170 18.16 -12.06 -4.89
CA LEU A 170 19.36 -11.24 -4.74
C LEU A 170 19.82 -11.15 -3.28
N TYR A 171 18.89 -11.08 -2.32
CA TYR A 171 19.22 -11.12 -0.89
C TYR A 171 19.79 -12.47 -0.49
N ALA A 172 19.22 -13.57 -0.95
CA ALA A 172 19.75 -14.91 -0.71
C ALA A 172 21.18 -15.08 -1.27
N VAL A 173 21.43 -14.61 -2.49
CA VAL A 173 22.78 -14.62 -3.11
C VAL A 173 23.74 -13.75 -2.29
N ARG A 174 23.33 -12.58 -1.87
CA ARG A 174 24.14 -11.68 -1.02
C ARG A 174 24.53 -12.38 0.29
N ASP A 175 23.57 -13.03 0.94
CA ASP A 175 23.79 -13.67 2.23
C ASP A 175 24.68 -14.91 2.10
N LEU A 176 24.57 -15.67 1.01
CA LEU A 176 25.43 -16.82 0.69
C LEU A 176 26.87 -16.38 0.35
N THR A 177 27.03 -15.28 -0.37
CA THR A 177 28.34 -14.75 -0.77
C THR A 177 29.03 -13.93 0.32
N GLY A 178 28.34 -13.57 1.37
CA GLY A 178 28.83 -12.66 2.42
C GLY A 178 29.06 -11.24 1.95
N PHE A 179 28.58 -10.87 0.76
CA PHE A 179 28.76 -9.53 0.17
C PHE A 179 28.03 -8.48 1.01
N ARG A 180 28.78 -7.50 1.51
CA ARG A 180 28.23 -6.36 2.26
C ARG A 180 28.58 -5.07 1.57
N LEU A 181 27.59 -4.22 1.38
CA LEU A 181 27.82 -2.85 0.89
C LEU A 181 28.59 -2.05 1.94
N PRO A 182 29.54 -1.20 1.52
CA PRO A 182 30.23 -0.29 2.42
C PRO A 182 29.23 0.63 3.15
N GLY A 183 29.54 0.97 4.42
CA GLY A 183 28.62 1.75 5.28
C GLY A 183 28.19 3.09 4.68
N PHE A 184 29.05 3.75 3.91
CA PHE A 184 28.70 5.02 3.26
C PHE A 184 27.61 4.90 2.18
N LEU A 185 27.44 3.70 1.57
CA LEU A 185 26.36 3.41 0.61
C LEU A 185 25.04 2.98 1.27
N THR A 186 25.02 2.76 2.58
CA THR A 186 23.83 2.30 3.31
C THR A 186 23.18 3.37 4.17
N THR A 187 23.81 4.56 4.27
CA THR A 187 23.33 5.65 5.14
C THR A 187 23.12 6.96 4.38
N GLY A 188 22.23 7.80 4.91
CA GLY A 188 21.97 9.14 4.39
C GLY A 188 21.46 9.15 2.93
N ILE A 189 21.83 10.18 2.19
CA ILE A 189 21.44 10.37 0.78
C ILE A 189 21.99 9.26 -0.11
N MET A 190 23.23 8.79 0.15
CA MET A 190 23.83 7.68 -0.59
C MET A 190 23.05 6.38 -0.39
N GLY A 191 22.49 6.15 0.80
CA GLY A 191 21.58 5.02 1.03
C GLY A 191 20.33 5.10 0.16
N ILE A 192 19.73 6.27 -0.01
CA ILE A 192 18.57 6.48 -0.88
C ILE A 192 18.93 6.20 -2.35
N LEU A 193 20.05 6.74 -2.82
CA LEU A 193 20.55 6.50 -4.18
C LEU A 193 20.84 5.03 -4.43
N SER A 194 21.42 4.33 -3.46
CA SER A 194 21.65 2.88 -3.52
C SER A 194 20.34 2.09 -3.61
N CYS A 195 19.30 2.47 -2.87
CA CYS A 195 17.98 1.86 -2.97
C CYS A 195 17.34 2.07 -4.35
N ILE A 196 17.46 3.28 -4.92
CA ILE A 196 16.99 3.57 -6.27
C ILE A 196 17.77 2.73 -7.29
N GLY A 197 19.09 2.69 -7.20
CA GLY A 197 19.95 1.88 -8.07
C GLY A 197 19.59 0.38 -7.99
N PHE A 198 19.41 -0.15 -6.78
CA PHE A 198 18.97 -1.53 -6.58
C PHE A 198 17.60 -1.79 -7.22
N SER A 199 16.65 -0.88 -7.07
CA SER A 199 15.32 -1.02 -7.68
C SER A 199 15.40 -1.06 -9.21
N LEU A 200 16.25 -0.22 -9.82
CA LEU A 200 16.49 -0.23 -11.27
C LEU A 200 17.14 -1.54 -11.75
N ILE A 201 18.08 -2.09 -10.98
CA ILE A 201 18.68 -3.41 -11.25
C ILE A 201 17.62 -4.50 -11.22
N VAL A 202 16.72 -4.49 -10.22
CA VAL A 202 15.61 -5.44 -10.12
C VAL A 202 14.69 -5.36 -11.35
N VAL A 203 14.33 -4.15 -11.79
CA VAL A 203 13.51 -3.93 -12.99
C VAL A 203 14.21 -4.43 -14.24
N TRP A 204 15.50 -4.16 -14.37
CA TRP A 204 16.32 -4.61 -15.50
C TRP A 204 16.42 -6.14 -15.55
N ILE A 205 16.71 -6.80 -14.41
CA ILE A 205 16.73 -8.28 -14.32
C ILE A 205 15.36 -8.85 -14.69
N THR A 206 14.27 -8.26 -14.19
CA THR A 206 12.90 -8.68 -14.55
C THR A 206 12.68 -8.55 -16.06
N GLY A 207 13.19 -7.50 -16.68
CA GLY A 207 13.14 -7.31 -18.13
C GLY A 207 13.89 -8.39 -18.89
N LEU A 208 15.08 -8.79 -18.42
CA LEU A 208 15.86 -9.89 -18.99
C LEU A 208 15.14 -11.23 -18.85
N LEU A 209 14.64 -11.56 -17.66
CA LEU A 209 13.85 -12.76 -17.42
C LEU A 209 12.62 -12.82 -18.33
N GLY A 210 12.01 -11.64 -18.55
CA GLY A 210 10.89 -11.51 -19.48
C GLY A 210 11.23 -11.84 -20.93
N LYS A 211 12.46 -11.56 -21.40
CA LYS A 211 12.94 -11.92 -22.74
C LYS A 211 13.19 -13.41 -22.88
N VAL A 212 13.61 -14.08 -21.81
CA VAL A 212 13.84 -15.55 -21.77
C VAL A 212 12.54 -16.33 -21.48
N HIS A 213 11.38 -15.66 -21.54
CA HIS A 213 10.06 -16.24 -21.27
C HIS A 213 9.86 -16.75 -19.82
N ILE A 214 10.74 -16.41 -18.88
CA ILE A 214 10.58 -16.70 -17.45
C ILE A 214 9.71 -15.58 -16.85
N LYS A 215 8.40 -15.71 -16.99
CA LYS A 215 7.43 -14.81 -16.38
C LYS A 215 6.47 -15.62 -15.53
N LEU A 216 6.47 -15.35 -14.24
CA LEU A 216 5.42 -15.85 -13.35
C LEU A 216 4.17 -14.98 -13.58
N LYS A 217 3.15 -15.58 -14.17
CA LYS A 217 1.81 -14.98 -14.28
C LYS A 217 0.93 -15.56 -13.18
N ILE A 218 0.18 -14.69 -12.53
CA ILE A 218 -0.95 -15.06 -11.67
C ILE A 218 -2.17 -15.19 -12.54
#